data_4baf76bb332dc67f283561c4b2180615
#
_entry.id   4baf76bb332dc67f283561c4b2180615
#
_cell.length_a   1.000
_cell.length_b   1.000
_cell.length_c   1.000
_cell.angle_alpha   90.00
_cell.angle_beta   90.00
_cell.angle_gamma   90.00
#
_symmetry.space_group_name_H-M   'P 1'
#
loop_
_entity.id
_entity.type
_entity.pdbx_description
1 polymer ?
#
loop_
_entity_poly.entity_id
_entity_poly.type
_entity_poly.pdbx_seq_one_letter_code
_entity_poly.pdbx_strand_id
1 'polypeptide(L)'
;MKFTFGITTTKEPQRMSHNTNNHIREMIDAIRVNEIPEDSYEIIIVGGDNEYHNDKDVTHFYFDDVHPRPGWFTRKKNMITENAKFDNIVFSHDYIRLDKDWYKGFVKFGDDWDICMCIHKTIEGHRFRDWLAWDDPDLCYNIDGYSHRIALVPYDYTKTHFMQISGFWWTAKKSVMEQDPLDENLAWGDAEDVEWSMRVRDKYKYVMNTNSIVEILRPNKKLSSYYLEGDKKYEDSNWINEWKL
;
A
#
# COMPACT_ATOMS: atom_id res chain seq x y z
N MET A 1 -1.12 14.38 -15.06
CA MET A 1 -0.86 12.98 -14.63
C MET A 1 -2.19 12.28 -14.48
N LYS A 2 -2.30 11.01 -14.90
CA LYS A 2 -3.57 10.25 -14.87
C LYS A 2 -3.41 9.02 -13.98
N PHE A 3 -4.49 8.65 -13.26
CA PHE A 3 -4.43 7.54 -12.29
C PHE A 3 -5.63 6.60 -12.38
N THR A 4 -5.37 5.30 -12.23
CA THR A 4 -6.37 4.31 -11.82
C THR A 4 -6.23 4.07 -10.32
N PHE A 5 -7.26 4.40 -9.54
CA PHE A 5 -7.31 4.09 -8.10
C PHE A 5 -7.95 2.72 -7.91
N GLY A 6 -7.12 1.73 -7.58
CA GLY A 6 -7.56 0.36 -7.33
C GLY A 6 -7.74 0.10 -5.84
N ILE A 7 -8.97 -0.15 -5.41
CA ILE A 7 -9.32 -0.42 -4.01
C ILE A 7 -9.65 -1.90 -3.85
N THR A 8 -8.93 -2.58 -2.98
CA THR A 8 -9.26 -3.95 -2.60
C THR A 8 -9.99 -4.00 -1.27
N THR A 9 -11.10 -4.71 -1.23
CA THR A 9 -11.92 -4.90 -0.02
C THR A 9 -12.34 -6.35 0.14
N THR A 10 -12.90 -6.72 1.30
CA THR A 10 -13.39 -8.06 1.59
C THR A 10 -14.68 -8.01 2.41
N LYS A 11 -15.56 -8.99 2.19
CA LYS A 11 -16.80 -9.16 2.97
C LYS A 11 -16.57 -9.78 4.33
N GLU A 12 -15.46 -10.52 4.53
CA GLU A 12 -15.20 -11.21 5.77
C GLU A 12 -14.43 -10.36 6.77
N PRO A 13 -15.10 -9.75 7.77
CA PRO A 13 -14.41 -9.03 8.84
C PRO A 13 -13.62 -9.94 9.77
N GLN A 14 -13.82 -11.26 9.71
CA GLN A 14 -13.44 -12.18 10.79
C GLN A 14 -11.93 -12.45 10.91
N ARG A 15 -11.14 -12.34 9.86
CA ARG A 15 -9.68 -12.54 9.92
C ARG A 15 -8.86 -11.26 9.88
N MET A 16 -9.44 -10.20 9.35
CA MET A 16 -8.82 -8.86 9.32
C MET A 16 -9.41 -7.94 10.38
N SER A 17 -10.05 -8.54 11.35
CA SER A 17 -10.95 -7.92 12.29
C SER A 17 -10.25 -7.03 13.29
N HIS A 18 -10.10 -5.80 12.94
CA HIS A 18 -10.14 -4.76 13.98
C HIS A 18 -10.89 -3.51 13.50
N ASN A 19 -11.50 -3.55 12.32
CA ASN A 19 -12.39 -2.47 11.94
C ASN A 19 -13.56 -2.99 11.11
N THR A 20 -14.74 -2.89 11.68
CA THR A 20 -16.02 -3.19 11.01
C THR A 20 -16.46 -2.02 10.11
N ASN A 21 -15.73 -0.91 10.11
CA ASN A 21 -16.06 0.25 9.30
C ASN A 21 -15.32 0.16 7.97
N ASN A 22 -16.09 0.01 6.92
CA ASN A 22 -15.63 0.13 5.56
C ASN A 22 -15.46 1.63 5.23
N HIS A 23 -14.22 2.06 5.05
CA HIS A 23 -13.90 3.46 4.73
C HIS A 23 -13.87 3.75 3.22
N ILE A 24 -14.38 2.83 2.37
CA ILE A 24 -14.35 3.01 0.91
C ILE A 24 -15.00 4.33 0.51
N ARG A 25 -16.13 4.70 1.13
CA ARG A 25 -16.82 5.96 0.83
C ARG A 25 -15.93 7.17 1.15
N GLU A 26 -15.26 7.17 2.30
CA GLU A 26 -14.30 8.23 2.66
C GLU A 26 -13.15 8.32 1.66
N MET A 27 -12.67 7.18 1.16
CA MET A 27 -11.61 7.14 0.14
C MET A 27 -12.10 7.69 -1.20
N ILE A 28 -13.28 7.30 -1.68
CA ILE A 28 -13.88 7.81 -2.90
C ILE A 28 -14.04 9.33 -2.81
N ASP A 29 -14.59 9.83 -1.71
CA ASP A 29 -14.78 11.27 -1.49
C ASP A 29 -13.43 12.01 -1.42
N ALA A 30 -12.42 11.42 -0.80
CA ALA A 30 -11.08 11.99 -0.75
C ALA A 30 -10.41 12.06 -2.14
N ILE A 31 -10.64 11.07 -3.02
CA ILE A 31 -10.18 11.12 -4.41
C ILE A 31 -10.87 12.28 -5.14
N ARG A 32 -12.18 12.41 -5.02
CA ARG A 32 -12.98 13.43 -5.71
C ARG A 32 -12.63 14.87 -5.30
N VAL A 33 -12.27 15.10 -4.03
CA VAL A 33 -11.88 16.43 -3.55
C VAL A 33 -10.42 16.79 -3.82
N ASN A 34 -9.61 15.88 -4.37
CA ASN A 34 -8.20 16.09 -4.65
C ASN A 34 -7.91 16.95 -5.90
N GLU A 35 -8.94 17.57 -6.49
CA GLU A 35 -8.83 18.42 -7.69
C GLU A 35 -8.18 17.71 -8.90
N ILE A 36 -8.35 16.39 -9.00
CA ILE A 36 -7.91 15.62 -10.16
C ILE A 36 -8.89 15.91 -11.32
N PRO A 37 -8.41 16.25 -12.53
CA PRO A 37 -9.31 16.46 -13.67
C PRO A 37 -10.17 15.21 -13.93
N GLU A 38 -11.47 15.39 -14.20
CA GLU A 38 -12.46 14.31 -14.34
C GLU A 38 -12.06 13.22 -15.35
N ASP A 39 -11.36 13.59 -16.42
CA ASP A 39 -10.89 12.66 -17.45
C ASP A 39 -9.51 12.05 -17.13
N SER A 40 -8.99 12.33 -15.95
CA SER A 40 -7.65 11.94 -15.53
C SER A 40 -7.61 10.94 -14.38
N TYR A 41 -8.76 10.44 -13.96
CA TYR A 41 -8.83 9.34 -13.01
C TYR A 41 -10.01 8.40 -13.27
N GLU A 42 -9.92 7.24 -12.71
CA GLU A 42 -11.01 6.27 -12.52
C GLU A 42 -10.80 5.56 -11.19
N ILE A 43 -11.85 4.97 -10.67
CA ILE A 43 -11.83 4.18 -9.44
C ILE A 43 -12.30 2.76 -9.77
N ILE A 44 -11.49 1.77 -9.42
CA ILE A 44 -11.80 0.34 -9.54
C ILE A 44 -11.86 -0.26 -8.14
N ILE A 45 -12.99 -0.87 -7.80
CA ILE A 45 -13.16 -1.59 -6.53
C ILE A 45 -13.25 -3.08 -6.84
N VAL A 46 -12.47 -3.91 -6.13
CA VAL A 46 -12.53 -5.36 -6.25
C VAL A 46 -12.83 -5.99 -4.89
N GLY A 47 -13.95 -6.70 -4.81
CA GLY A 47 -14.46 -7.31 -3.58
C GLY A 47 -15.62 -6.54 -2.94
N GLY A 48 -16.08 -6.98 -1.77
CA GLY A 48 -17.17 -6.32 -1.05
C GLY A 48 -18.55 -6.48 -1.68
N ASP A 49 -19.50 -5.65 -1.23
CA ASP A 49 -20.87 -5.63 -1.73
C ASP A 49 -21.06 -4.61 -2.85
N ASN A 50 -22.11 -4.79 -3.66
CA ASN A 50 -22.39 -4.02 -4.87
C ASN A 50 -22.96 -2.60 -4.62
N GLU A 51 -22.71 -1.99 -3.48
CA GLU A 51 -23.28 -0.70 -3.10
C GLU A 51 -22.76 0.50 -3.90
N TYR A 52 -21.67 0.33 -4.66
CA TYR A 52 -21.02 1.40 -5.43
C TYR A 52 -21.37 1.41 -6.91
N HIS A 53 -22.27 0.56 -7.38
CA HIS A 53 -22.65 0.44 -8.80
C HIS A 53 -23.24 1.71 -9.44
N ASN A 54 -23.76 2.61 -8.63
CA ASN A 54 -24.39 3.83 -9.13
C ASN A 54 -23.44 5.02 -9.23
N ASP A 55 -22.21 4.88 -8.80
CA ASP A 55 -21.18 5.93 -8.87
C ASP A 55 -20.55 5.92 -10.27
N LYS A 56 -20.74 6.99 -11.05
CA LYS A 56 -20.37 7.06 -12.48
C LYS A 56 -18.87 6.90 -12.76
N ASP A 57 -18.03 7.26 -11.79
CA ASP A 57 -16.58 7.21 -11.85
C ASP A 57 -16.01 5.95 -11.20
N VAL A 58 -16.88 5.02 -10.76
CA VAL A 58 -16.50 3.77 -10.08
C VAL A 58 -16.88 2.56 -10.92
N THR A 59 -15.93 1.68 -11.13
CA THR A 59 -16.16 0.32 -11.65
C THR A 59 -15.99 -0.66 -10.50
N HIS A 60 -17.02 -1.45 -10.22
CA HIS A 60 -17.00 -2.40 -9.12
C HIS A 60 -17.06 -3.84 -9.63
N PHE A 61 -16.06 -4.64 -9.27
CA PHE A 61 -16.00 -6.06 -9.55
C PHE A 61 -16.31 -6.85 -8.28
N TYR A 62 -17.35 -7.67 -8.36
CA TYR A 62 -17.60 -8.68 -7.32
C TYR A 62 -16.44 -9.68 -7.28
N PHE A 63 -16.08 -10.11 -6.09
CA PHE A 63 -15.07 -11.13 -5.88
C PHE A 63 -15.49 -12.11 -4.76
N ASP A 64 -15.40 -13.40 -5.04
CA ASP A 64 -15.64 -14.42 -4.03
C ASP A 64 -14.42 -14.54 -3.11
N ASP A 65 -14.55 -13.99 -1.91
CA ASP A 65 -13.49 -13.99 -0.90
C ASP A 65 -13.31 -15.32 -0.17
N VAL A 66 -14.20 -16.28 -0.40
CA VAL A 66 -14.20 -17.58 0.29
C VAL A 66 -13.43 -18.63 -0.50
N HIS A 67 -13.59 -18.64 -1.83
CA HIS A 67 -13.04 -19.66 -2.72
C HIS A 67 -12.21 -19.07 -3.85
N PRO A 68 -11.08 -19.69 -4.23
CA PRO A 68 -10.45 -20.81 -3.53
C PRO A 68 -9.65 -20.39 -2.29
N ARG A 69 -9.43 -19.08 -2.06
CA ARG A 69 -8.55 -18.56 -1.00
C ARG A 69 -9.13 -17.34 -0.30
N PRO A 70 -9.33 -17.38 1.03
CA PRO A 70 -9.70 -16.20 1.79
C PRO A 70 -8.62 -15.10 1.68
N GLY A 71 -9.04 -13.84 1.49
CA GLY A 71 -8.11 -12.72 1.41
C GLY A 71 -7.14 -12.78 0.22
N TRP A 72 -7.63 -13.18 -0.94
CA TRP A 72 -6.82 -13.32 -2.16
C TRP A 72 -6.50 -11.97 -2.81
N PHE A 73 -5.72 -11.15 -2.10
CA PHE A 73 -5.40 -9.79 -2.52
C PHE A 73 -4.53 -9.71 -3.77
N THR A 74 -3.67 -10.70 -4.00
CA THR A 74 -2.84 -10.77 -5.20
C THR A 74 -3.71 -10.84 -6.46
N ARG A 75 -4.70 -11.72 -6.50
CA ARG A 75 -5.65 -11.81 -7.62
C ARG A 75 -6.46 -10.52 -7.79
N LYS A 76 -6.97 -9.94 -6.68
CA LYS A 76 -7.73 -8.68 -6.73
C LYS A 76 -6.90 -7.54 -7.34
N LYS A 77 -5.63 -7.42 -6.94
CA LYS A 77 -4.72 -6.39 -7.46
C LYS A 77 -4.36 -6.63 -8.93
N ASN A 78 -4.17 -7.90 -9.33
CA ASN A 78 -3.99 -8.24 -10.74
C ASN A 78 -5.23 -7.90 -11.56
N MET A 79 -6.45 -8.16 -11.06
CA MET A 79 -7.70 -7.75 -11.71
C MET A 79 -7.78 -6.22 -11.87
N ILE A 80 -7.31 -5.44 -10.90
CA ILE A 80 -7.20 -3.98 -11.04
C ILE A 80 -6.30 -3.64 -12.21
N THR A 81 -5.11 -4.26 -12.30
CA THR A 81 -4.16 -4.03 -13.40
C THR A 81 -4.77 -4.38 -14.76
N GLU A 82 -5.43 -5.54 -14.87
CA GLU A 82 -6.09 -6.02 -16.10
C GLU A 82 -7.14 -5.04 -16.62
N ASN A 83 -7.82 -4.31 -15.73
CA ASN A 83 -8.92 -3.41 -16.05
C ASN A 83 -8.55 -1.92 -15.98
N ALA A 84 -7.34 -1.59 -15.56
CA ALA A 84 -6.88 -0.21 -15.43
C ALA A 84 -6.81 0.49 -16.80
N LYS A 85 -7.41 1.67 -16.88
CA LYS A 85 -7.38 2.53 -18.07
C LYS A 85 -6.10 3.37 -18.16
N PHE A 86 -5.54 3.76 -17.01
CA PHE A 86 -4.41 4.67 -16.94
C PHE A 86 -3.12 3.98 -16.52
N ASP A 87 -1.99 4.56 -16.93
CA ASP A 87 -0.67 3.99 -16.72
C ASP A 87 -0.20 4.03 -15.26
N ASN A 88 -0.67 4.98 -14.46
CA ASN A 88 -0.33 5.03 -13.04
C ASN A 88 -1.44 4.35 -12.25
N ILE A 89 -1.13 3.23 -11.62
CA ILE A 89 -2.08 2.49 -10.78
C ILE A 89 -1.74 2.71 -9.32
N VAL A 90 -2.70 3.18 -8.56
CA VAL A 90 -2.67 3.21 -7.09
C VAL A 90 -3.32 1.95 -6.57
N PHE A 91 -2.59 1.13 -5.85
CA PHE A 91 -3.14 -0.02 -5.13
C PHE A 91 -3.40 0.35 -3.68
N SER A 92 -4.61 0.17 -3.23
CA SER A 92 -5.03 0.52 -1.88
C SER A 92 -5.94 -0.52 -1.26
N HIS A 93 -5.81 -0.69 0.05
CA HIS A 93 -6.85 -1.32 0.86
C HIS A 93 -7.94 -0.30 1.21
N ASP A 94 -9.07 -0.79 1.67
CA ASP A 94 -10.32 -0.05 1.95
C ASP A 94 -10.31 0.82 3.21
N TYR A 95 -9.15 1.08 3.80
CA TYR A 95 -8.99 1.87 5.03
C TYR A 95 -7.95 3.00 4.88
N ILE A 96 -7.73 3.44 3.64
CA ILE A 96 -6.75 4.50 3.33
C ILE A 96 -7.49 5.71 2.78
N ARG A 97 -7.07 6.90 3.17
CA ARG A 97 -7.60 8.17 2.67
C ARG A 97 -6.47 9.01 2.09
N LEU A 98 -6.72 9.63 0.94
CA LEU A 98 -5.79 10.62 0.38
C LEU A 98 -5.82 11.90 1.23
N ASP A 99 -4.65 12.49 1.52
CA ASP A 99 -4.57 13.87 1.95
C ASP A 99 -5.08 14.81 0.83
N LYS A 100 -5.60 15.96 1.20
CA LYS A 100 -6.21 16.93 0.27
C LYS A 100 -5.27 17.42 -0.85
N ASP A 101 -3.96 17.40 -0.64
CA ASP A 101 -2.96 17.85 -1.59
C ASP A 101 -2.20 16.67 -2.26
N TRP A 102 -2.69 15.44 -2.10
CA TRP A 102 -2.04 14.23 -2.62
C TRP A 102 -1.74 14.34 -4.13
N TYR A 103 -2.72 14.72 -4.92
CA TYR A 103 -2.55 14.83 -6.39
C TYR A 103 -1.57 15.94 -6.77
N LYS A 104 -1.66 17.12 -6.13
CA LYS A 104 -0.71 18.22 -6.34
C LYS A 104 0.72 17.78 -6.00
N GLY A 105 0.88 16.97 -4.96
CA GLY A 105 2.15 16.36 -4.57
C GLY A 105 2.73 15.46 -5.66
N PHE A 106 1.93 14.60 -6.27
CA PHE A 106 2.37 13.76 -7.39
C PHE A 106 2.69 14.58 -8.65
N VAL A 107 1.88 15.57 -8.99
CA VAL A 107 2.15 16.47 -10.11
C VAL A 107 3.49 17.20 -9.91
N LYS A 108 3.75 17.69 -8.70
CA LYS A 108 5.02 18.35 -8.34
C LYS A 108 6.21 17.37 -8.39
N PHE A 109 6.02 16.13 -7.96
CA PHE A 109 7.06 15.10 -7.95
C PHE A 109 7.46 14.66 -9.36
N GLY A 110 6.49 14.60 -10.27
CA GLY A 110 6.71 14.18 -11.65
C GLY A 110 6.44 12.69 -11.88
N ASP A 111 6.70 12.21 -13.09
CA ASP A 111 6.28 10.89 -13.59
C ASP A 111 7.48 9.98 -13.96
N ASP A 112 8.68 10.33 -13.52
CA ASP A 112 9.92 9.59 -13.79
C ASP A 112 10.17 8.50 -12.71
N TRP A 113 9.31 7.49 -12.69
CA TRP A 113 9.38 6.35 -11.77
C TRP A 113 8.63 5.15 -12.34
N ASP A 114 8.94 3.96 -11.86
CA ASP A 114 8.24 2.71 -12.15
C ASP A 114 7.37 2.27 -10.97
N ILE A 115 7.92 2.36 -9.74
CA ILE A 115 7.25 2.06 -8.48
C ILE A 115 7.46 3.27 -7.57
N CYS A 116 6.36 3.77 -6.99
CA CYS A 116 6.40 4.97 -6.17
C CYS A 116 5.63 4.77 -4.86
N MET A 117 6.31 5.00 -3.75
CA MET A 117 5.69 5.14 -2.43
C MET A 117 5.42 6.60 -2.13
N CYS A 118 4.51 6.88 -1.21
CA CYS A 118 4.33 8.22 -0.63
C CYS A 118 4.32 8.14 0.90
N ILE A 119 4.25 9.28 1.56
CA ILE A 119 4.20 9.32 3.02
C ILE A 119 2.89 8.69 3.51
N HIS A 120 3.00 7.71 4.41
CA HIS A 120 1.86 7.14 5.13
C HIS A 120 1.83 7.65 6.56
N LYS A 121 0.68 8.16 6.97
CA LYS A 121 0.46 8.61 8.35
C LYS A 121 -0.76 7.93 8.95
N THR A 122 -0.72 7.68 10.24
CA THR A 122 -1.92 7.33 11.00
C THR A 122 -2.77 8.58 11.21
N ILE A 123 -4.02 8.40 11.65
CA ILE A 123 -4.91 9.53 12.00
C ILE A 123 -4.34 10.39 13.14
N GLU A 124 -3.41 9.86 13.94
CA GLU A 124 -2.68 10.57 14.99
C GLU A 124 -1.46 11.33 14.43
N GLY A 125 -1.19 11.22 13.14
CA GLY A 125 -0.08 11.91 12.46
C GLY A 125 1.26 11.18 12.52
N HIS A 126 1.31 9.97 13.06
CA HIS A 126 2.55 9.18 13.09
C HIS A 126 2.86 8.54 11.75
N ARG A 127 4.13 8.49 11.37
CA ARG A 127 4.63 7.80 10.18
C ARG A 127 4.39 6.28 10.28
N PHE A 128 3.99 5.62 9.18
CA PHE A 128 3.65 4.20 9.21
C PHE A 128 4.00 3.47 7.91
N ARG A 129 5.00 2.60 7.94
CA ARG A 129 5.34 1.60 6.90
C ARG A 129 5.33 2.12 5.46
N ASP A 130 5.84 3.31 5.22
CA ASP A 130 5.84 3.95 3.91
C ASP A 130 7.13 3.72 3.11
N TRP A 131 8.28 3.67 3.78
CA TRP A 131 9.57 3.47 3.15
C TRP A 131 10.31 2.36 3.89
N LEU A 132 10.17 1.12 3.38
CA LEU A 132 10.58 -0.09 4.07
C LEU A 132 11.74 -0.76 3.34
N ALA A 133 12.77 -1.15 4.10
CA ALA A 133 13.82 -2.05 3.63
C ALA A 133 13.60 -3.47 4.16
N TRP A 134 13.89 -4.46 3.35
CA TRP A 134 13.83 -5.88 3.68
C TRP A 134 15.18 -6.54 3.43
N ASP A 135 15.67 -7.27 4.42
CA ASP A 135 16.93 -8.03 4.35
C ASP A 135 18.19 -7.20 4.03
N ASP A 136 18.21 -5.90 4.28
CA ASP A 136 19.46 -5.15 4.27
C ASP A 136 20.33 -5.64 5.41
N PRO A 137 21.51 -6.24 5.13
CA PRO A 137 22.38 -6.81 6.17
C PRO A 137 22.88 -5.76 7.17
N ASP A 138 22.92 -4.48 6.79
CA ASP A 138 23.31 -3.39 7.69
C ASP A 138 22.21 -3.01 8.68
N LEU A 139 20.96 -3.41 8.38
CA LEU A 139 19.76 -3.08 9.16
C LEU A 139 19.14 -4.29 9.86
N CYS A 140 19.49 -5.50 9.43
CA CYS A 140 19.01 -6.72 10.06
C CYS A 140 19.68 -6.94 11.41
N TYR A 141 18.89 -7.32 12.40
CA TYR A 141 19.39 -7.62 13.73
C TYR A 141 18.56 -8.70 14.42
N ASN A 142 19.15 -9.34 15.43
CA ASN A 142 18.47 -10.30 16.27
C ASN A 142 18.32 -9.73 17.68
N ILE A 143 17.11 -9.76 18.23
CA ILE A 143 16.83 -9.42 19.62
C ILE A 143 16.06 -10.58 20.23
N ASP A 144 16.53 -11.09 21.37
CA ASP A 144 15.88 -12.15 22.13
C ASP A 144 15.47 -13.38 21.30
N GLY A 145 16.29 -13.73 20.30
CA GLY A 145 16.05 -14.87 19.42
C GLY A 145 15.08 -14.58 18.24
N TYR A 146 14.63 -13.35 18.09
CA TYR A 146 13.84 -12.92 16.93
C TYR A 146 14.73 -12.23 15.90
N SER A 147 14.61 -12.66 14.65
CA SER A 147 15.27 -12.02 13.52
C SER A 147 14.38 -10.92 12.96
N HIS A 148 14.89 -9.69 12.95
CA HIS A 148 14.22 -8.55 12.33
C HIS A 148 14.82 -8.29 10.95
N ARG A 149 14.02 -8.49 9.92
CA ARG A 149 14.40 -8.38 8.51
C ARG A 149 13.83 -7.14 7.84
N ILE A 150 12.90 -6.45 8.50
CA ILE A 150 12.20 -5.27 7.99
C ILE A 150 12.61 -4.04 8.79
N ALA A 151 12.86 -2.93 8.11
CA ALA A 151 13.15 -1.65 8.73
C ALA A 151 12.39 -0.51 8.05
N LEU A 152 11.84 0.41 8.84
CA LEU A 152 11.33 1.69 8.35
C LEU A 152 12.53 2.66 8.29
N VAL A 153 12.92 3.01 7.07
CA VAL A 153 14.16 3.75 6.83
C VAL A 153 13.91 5.25 6.58
N PRO A 154 14.91 6.12 6.78
CA PRO A 154 14.83 7.53 6.40
C PRO A 154 14.51 7.70 4.91
N TYR A 155 13.87 8.82 4.53
CA TYR A 155 13.48 9.08 3.14
C TYR A 155 14.64 9.29 2.17
N ASP A 156 15.83 9.56 2.67
CA ASP A 156 17.08 9.65 1.92
C ASP A 156 17.84 8.32 1.79
N TYR A 157 17.27 7.23 2.31
CA TYR A 157 17.81 5.89 2.10
C TYR A 157 17.74 5.50 0.61
N THR A 158 18.87 5.10 0.05
CA THR A 158 19.04 4.93 -1.39
C THR A 158 19.36 3.51 -1.84
N LYS A 159 19.50 2.55 -0.93
CA LYS A 159 19.76 1.14 -1.29
C LYS A 159 18.46 0.46 -1.76
N THR A 160 17.97 0.87 -2.93
CA THR A 160 16.67 0.44 -3.47
C THR A 160 16.57 -1.06 -3.72
N HIS A 161 17.70 -1.75 -3.86
CA HIS A 161 17.77 -3.21 -3.89
C HIS A 161 17.04 -3.89 -2.71
N PHE A 162 17.04 -3.26 -1.54
CA PHE A 162 16.40 -3.80 -0.35
C PHE A 162 14.98 -3.25 -0.09
N MET A 163 14.49 -2.37 -0.95
CA MET A 163 13.17 -1.79 -0.73
C MET A 163 12.04 -2.78 -0.97
N GLN A 164 10.99 -2.66 -0.17
CA GLN A 164 9.73 -3.37 -0.37
C GLN A 164 8.55 -2.42 -0.38
N ILE A 165 7.52 -2.76 -1.13
CA ILE A 165 6.24 -2.06 -1.06
C ILE A 165 5.53 -2.38 0.27
N SER A 166 4.66 -1.48 0.68
CA SER A 166 3.72 -1.77 1.77
C SER A 166 2.45 -2.36 1.18
N GLY A 167 2.14 -3.61 1.46
CA GLY A 167 1.07 -4.36 0.81
C GLY A 167 -0.32 -3.71 0.84
N PHE A 168 -0.54 -2.73 1.73
CA PHE A 168 -1.81 -2.01 1.81
C PHE A 168 -1.88 -0.73 0.97
N TRP A 169 -0.73 -0.18 0.53
CA TRP A 169 -0.66 1.01 -0.33
C TRP A 169 0.65 1.10 -1.08
N TRP A 170 0.59 1.24 -2.41
CA TRP A 170 1.69 1.68 -3.28
C TRP A 170 1.16 2.16 -4.62
N THR A 171 2.03 2.76 -5.42
CA THR A 171 1.73 3.15 -6.80
C THR A 171 2.75 2.51 -7.73
N ALA A 172 2.28 1.95 -8.86
CA ALA A 172 3.14 1.39 -9.88
C ALA A 172 2.64 1.73 -11.28
N LYS A 173 3.56 1.69 -12.26
CA LYS A 173 3.17 1.75 -13.67
C LYS A 173 2.41 0.49 -14.06
N LYS A 174 1.39 0.63 -14.89
CA LYS A 174 0.63 -0.50 -15.44
C LYS A 174 1.55 -1.52 -16.13
N SER A 175 2.51 -1.03 -16.93
CA SER A 175 3.49 -1.86 -17.63
C SER A 175 4.34 -2.72 -16.68
N VAL A 176 4.70 -2.21 -15.51
CA VAL A 176 5.40 -2.97 -14.47
C VAL A 176 4.56 -4.14 -13.99
N MET A 177 3.29 -3.86 -13.67
CA MET A 177 2.37 -4.86 -13.15
C MET A 177 1.94 -5.89 -14.20
N GLU A 178 1.86 -5.51 -15.48
CA GLU A 178 1.60 -6.43 -16.59
C GLU A 178 2.80 -7.36 -16.85
N GLN A 179 4.01 -6.84 -16.72
CA GLN A 179 5.23 -7.62 -16.94
C GLN A 179 5.57 -8.54 -15.76
N ASP A 180 5.39 -8.06 -14.55
CA ASP A 180 5.66 -8.78 -13.32
C ASP A 180 4.43 -8.73 -12.38
N PRO A 181 3.33 -9.45 -12.69
CA PRO A 181 2.14 -9.46 -11.83
C PRO A 181 2.43 -10.08 -10.47
N LEU A 182 1.57 -9.82 -9.49
CA LEU A 182 1.62 -10.49 -8.19
C LEU A 182 1.39 -12.00 -8.36
N ASP A 183 2.08 -12.82 -7.58
CA ASP A 183 1.89 -14.27 -7.59
C ASP A 183 0.56 -14.65 -6.96
N GLU A 184 -0.39 -15.11 -7.79
CA GLU A 184 -1.72 -15.53 -7.36
C GLU A 184 -1.72 -16.84 -6.53
N ASN A 185 -0.59 -17.50 -6.40
CA ASN A 185 -0.43 -18.60 -5.46
C ASN A 185 -0.30 -18.13 -4.00
N LEU A 186 -0.07 -16.85 -3.77
CA LEU A 186 0.01 -16.22 -2.46
C LEU A 186 -1.29 -15.51 -2.12
N ALA A 187 -1.68 -15.59 -0.84
CA ALA A 187 -2.83 -14.91 -0.28
C ALA A 187 -2.39 -14.03 0.90
N TRP A 188 -3.35 -13.37 1.54
CA TRP A 188 -3.05 -12.54 2.70
C TRP A 188 -2.32 -13.32 3.79
N GLY A 189 -1.21 -12.77 4.26
CA GLY A 189 -0.35 -13.39 5.29
C GLY A 189 0.77 -14.27 4.75
N ASP A 190 0.83 -14.48 3.42
CA ASP A 190 1.90 -15.23 2.77
C ASP A 190 3.08 -14.32 2.35
N ALA A 191 3.12 -13.06 2.83
CA ALA A 191 4.13 -12.06 2.52
C ALA A 191 4.24 -11.75 1.00
N GLU A 192 3.09 -11.62 0.35
CA GLU A 192 2.98 -11.39 -1.10
C GLU A 192 3.64 -10.08 -1.56
N ASP A 193 3.63 -9.06 -0.71
CA ASP A 193 4.28 -7.77 -0.95
C ASP A 193 5.81 -7.88 -0.89
N VAL A 194 6.32 -8.69 0.03
CA VAL A 194 7.76 -8.99 0.15
C VAL A 194 8.22 -9.82 -1.04
N GLU A 195 7.50 -10.92 -1.37
CA GLU A 195 7.83 -11.78 -2.52
C GLU A 195 7.93 -10.95 -3.79
N TRP A 196 6.89 -10.18 -4.10
CA TRP A 196 6.88 -9.36 -5.29
C TRP A 196 8.03 -8.35 -5.32
N SER A 197 8.25 -7.66 -4.21
CA SER A 197 9.33 -6.68 -4.12
C SER A 197 10.71 -7.32 -4.33
N MET A 198 10.95 -8.49 -3.77
CA MET A 198 12.21 -9.24 -3.96
C MET A 198 12.39 -9.72 -5.39
N ARG A 199 11.32 -10.15 -6.05
CA ARG A 199 11.34 -10.64 -7.42
C ARG A 199 11.58 -9.53 -8.45
N VAL A 200 11.13 -8.31 -8.17
CA VAL A 200 11.26 -7.16 -9.07
C VAL A 200 12.40 -6.21 -8.73
N ARG A 201 13.12 -6.45 -7.62
CA ARG A 201 14.26 -5.60 -7.24
C ARG A 201 15.26 -5.49 -8.38
N ASP A 202 15.89 -4.34 -8.52
CA ASP A 202 16.85 -4.03 -9.58
C ASP A 202 16.31 -3.99 -11.01
N LYS A 203 15.04 -4.36 -11.22
CA LYS A 203 14.41 -4.25 -12.55
C LYS A 203 13.81 -2.88 -12.81
N TYR A 204 13.32 -2.21 -11.77
CA TYR A 204 12.48 -1.03 -11.86
C TYR A 204 12.98 0.11 -10.99
N LYS A 205 12.68 1.35 -11.43
CA LYS A 205 12.98 2.57 -10.67
C LYS A 205 12.01 2.73 -9.52
N TYR A 206 12.48 2.44 -8.31
CA TYR A 206 11.73 2.52 -7.06
C TYR A 206 12.04 3.84 -6.35
N VAL A 207 11.01 4.65 -6.03
CA VAL A 207 11.18 6.00 -5.49
C VAL A 207 10.22 6.31 -4.35
N MET A 208 10.59 7.32 -3.56
CA MET A 208 9.77 7.87 -2.48
C MET A 208 9.31 9.29 -2.81
N ASN A 209 8.00 9.49 -2.95
CA ASN A 209 7.39 10.80 -3.13
C ASN A 209 7.04 11.41 -1.76
N THR A 210 7.87 12.31 -1.28
CA THR A 210 7.64 13.03 -0.01
C THR A 210 6.69 14.23 -0.13
N ASN A 211 6.15 14.52 -1.32
CA ASN A 211 5.20 15.60 -1.53
C ASN A 211 3.74 15.16 -1.35
N SER A 212 3.48 13.86 -1.31
CA SER A 212 2.13 13.29 -1.21
C SER A 212 1.97 12.48 0.07
N ILE A 213 0.79 12.54 0.67
CA ILE A 213 0.49 11.87 1.95
C ILE A 213 -0.80 11.07 1.80
N VAL A 214 -0.83 9.90 2.43
CA VAL A 214 -2.06 9.14 2.68
C VAL A 214 -2.22 8.92 4.19
N GLU A 215 -3.47 8.82 4.63
CA GLU A 215 -3.84 8.57 6.02
C GLU A 215 -4.43 7.17 6.17
N ILE A 216 -4.00 6.49 7.23
CA ILE A 216 -4.48 5.15 7.59
C ILE A 216 -5.61 5.32 8.60
N LEU A 217 -6.82 4.97 8.19
CA LEU A 217 -8.05 5.18 8.97
C LEU A 217 -8.31 4.10 10.02
N ARG A 218 -7.48 3.08 10.09
CA ARG A 218 -7.59 2.08 11.16
C ARG A 218 -7.22 2.69 12.49
N PRO A 219 -8.05 2.48 13.54
CA PRO A 219 -7.66 2.84 14.89
C PRO A 219 -6.39 2.08 15.24
N ASN A 220 -5.39 2.82 15.68
CA ASN A 220 -4.08 2.27 15.90
C ASN A 220 -4.07 1.39 17.15
N LYS A 221 -3.87 0.11 16.95
CA LYS A 221 -3.17 -0.65 17.95
C LYS A 221 -1.73 -0.17 17.84
N LYS A 222 -1.21 0.41 18.92
CA LYS A 222 0.12 0.99 19.09
C LYS A 222 1.12 0.60 18.00
N LEU A 223 1.70 1.59 17.37
CA LEU A 223 2.62 1.46 16.27
C LEU A 223 3.76 0.48 16.56
N SER A 224 3.69 -0.66 15.96
CA SER A 224 4.88 -1.46 15.71
C SER A 224 5.59 -0.86 14.48
N SER A 225 6.26 0.25 14.64
CA SER A 225 7.07 0.82 13.58
C SER A 225 8.52 0.57 13.89
N TYR A 226 9.21 -0.03 12.94
CA TYR A 226 10.65 -0.23 12.97
C TYR A 226 11.29 1.07 12.54
N TYR A 227 11.66 1.92 13.50
CA TYR A 227 12.32 3.17 13.19
C TYR A 227 13.82 2.99 13.18
N LEU A 228 14.42 3.42 12.07
CA LEU A 228 15.80 3.85 12.06
C LEU A 228 15.79 5.35 11.76
N GLU A 229 15.65 6.18 12.77
CA GLU A 229 15.92 7.62 12.64
C GLU A 229 17.41 7.86 12.88
N GLY A 230 18.15 8.13 11.81
CA GLY A 230 19.58 8.40 11.87
C GLY A 230 20.37 7.24 12.49
N ASP A 231 21.46 7.54 13.16
CA ASP A 231 22.34 6.56 13.85
C ASP A 231 21.73 5.99 15.16
N LYS A 232 20.51 6.36 15.49
CA LYS A 232 19.82 5.82 16.67
C LYS A 232 19.05 4.58 16.26
N LYS A 233 19.63 3.40 16.52
CA LYS A 233 18.84 2.19 16.72
C LYS A 233 17.82 2.52 17.79
N TYR A 234 16.53 2.34 17.48
CA TYR A 234 15.47 2.61 18.43
C TYR A 234 15.65 1.65 19.61
N GLU A 235 16.13 2.16 20.73
CA GLU A 235 16.28 1.42 21.98
C GLU A 235 14.97 1.27 22.75
N ASP A 236 13.86 1.76 22.19
CA ASP A 236 12.57 1.65 22.87
C ASP A 236 12.00 0.26 22.67
N SER A 237 12.32 -0.63 23.61
CA SER A 237 11.97 -2.04 23.63
C SER A 237 10.45 -2.32 23.65
N ASN A 238 9.62 -1.30 23.77
CA ASN A 238 8.16 -1.45 23.82
C ASN A 238 7.56 -1.95 22.49
N TRP A 239 8.17 -1.65 21.36
CA TRP A 239 7.67 -2.12 20.05
C TRP A 239 7.92 -3.61 19.79
N ILE A 240 8.97 -4.21 20.42
CA ILE A 240 9.28 -5.64 20.32
C ILE A 240 8.19 -6.50 20.96
N ASN A 241 7.58 -6.00 22.03
CA ASN A 241 6.54 -6.72 22.77
C ASN A 241 5.19 -6.78 22.04
N GLU A 242 4.98 -5.95 21.03
CA GLU A 242 3.72 -5.89 20.27
C GLU A 242 3.66 -6.93 19.13
N TRP A 243 4.79 -7.52 18.76
CA TRP A 243 4.89 -8.62 17.78
C TRP A 243 4.79 -10.02 18.38
N LYS A 244 4.66 -10.12 19.68
CA LYS A 244 4.49 -11.39 20.40
C LYS A 244 3.04 -11.89 20.44
N LEU A 245 2.18 -11.41 19.54
CA LEU A 245 0.78 -11.85 19.46
C LEU A 245 0.55 -12.77 18.28
#